data_962d2d58dca979c1f1f50ceb6198c765
#
_entry.id   962d2d58dca979c1f1f50ceb6198c765
#
_cell.length_a   1.000
_cell.length_b   1.000
_cell.length_c   1.000
_cell.angle_alpha   90.00
_cell.angle_beta   90.00
_cell.angle_gamma   90.00
#
_symmetry.space_group_name_H-M   'P 1'
#
loop_
_entity.id
_entity.type
_entity.pdbx_description
1 polymer ?
#
loop_
_entity_poly.entity_id
_entity_poly.type
_entity_poly.pdbx_seq_one_letter_code
_entity_poly.pdbx_strand_id
1 'polypeptide(L)'
;SAAIESYINSQGKYGILREYGGHGIGSAMHQEPHILNFGPAGNGPELIEGMALAIEPMITRGHERTKVLSDDWTVVSHDSSKGAHFEHSYTIAPDGKVFVLTAKDGGQEQLARLGVEISDLI
;
A
#
# COMPACT_ATOMS: atom_id res chain seq x y z
N SER A 1 -3.80 1.13 6.57
CA SER A 1 -4.89 0.13 6.59
C SER A 1 -6.27 0.79 6.54
N ALA A 2 -6.82 1.31 7.64
CA ALA A 2 -8.17 1.86 7.70
C ALA A 2 -8.46 2.97 6.67
N ALA A 3 -7.54 3.90 6.44
CA ALA A 3 -7.70 4.97 5.46
C ALA A 3 -7.81 4.43 4.03
N ILE A 4 -7.01 3.41 3.69
CA ILE A 4 -7.04 2.75 2.38
C ILE A 4 -8.41 2.07 2.18
N GLU A 5 -8.85 1.25 3.13
CA GLU A 5 -10.14 0.57 3.09
C GLU A 5 -11.30 1.57 2.97
N SER A 6 -11.29 2.62 3.79
CA SER A 6 -12.31 3.67 3.78
C SER A 6 -12.38 4.36 2.41
N TYR A 7 -11.24 4.72 1.85
CA TYR A 7 -11.18 5.35 0.53
C TYR A 7 -11.72 4.42 -0.56
N ILE A 8 -11.26 3.17 -0.62
CA ILE A 8 -11.71 2.18 -1.61
C ILE A 8 -13.23 2.01 -1.52
N ASN A 9 -13.76 1.84 -0.31
CA ASN A 9 -15.20 1.66 -0.08
C ASN A 9 -16.03 2.90 -0.47
N SER A 10 -15.44 4.10 -0.40
CA SER A 10 -16.10 5.34 -0.85
C SER A 10 -16.19 5.43 -2.38
N GLN A 11 -15.33 4.72 -3.11
CA GLN A 11 -15.31 4.74 -4.57
C GLN A 11 -16.22 3.69 -5.21
N GLY A 12 -16.72 2.74 -4.45
CA GLY A 12 -17.61 1.69 -4.95
C GLY A 12 -17.49 0.36 -4.20
N LYS A 13 -18.10 -0.67 -4.77
CA LYS A 13 -18.01 -2.03 -4.24
C LYS A 13 -16.86 -2.77 -4.92
N TYR A 14 -15.77 -2.94 -4.17
CA TYR A 14 -14.59 -3.68 -4.61
C TYR A 14 -14.21 -4.72 -3.56
N GLY A 15 -13.71 -5.87 -4.01
CA GLY A 15 -13.01 -6.81 -3.13
C GLY A 15 -11.61 -6.25 -2.82
N ILE A 16 -11.24 -6.15 -1.55
CA ILE A 16 -9.88 -5.80 -1.12
C ILE A 16 -9.19 -7.10 -0.74
N LEU A 17 -8.12 -7.47 -1.43
CA LEU A 17 -7.40 -8.71 -1.18
C LEU A 17 -6.88 -8.73 0.26
N ARG A 18 -7.12 -9.87 0.95
CA ARG A 18 -6.74 -10.03 2.36
C ARG A 18 -5.49 -10.88 2.57
N GLU A 19 -5.11 -11.63 1.55
CA GLU A 19 -3.96 -12.53 1.57
C GLU A 19 -2.65 -11.81 1.22
N TYR A 20 -2.77 -10.58 0.69
CA TYR A 20 -1.65 -9.75 0.23
C TYR A 20 -1.72 -8.36 0.86
N GLY A 21 -0.58 -7.72 0.99
CA GLY A 21 -0.48 -6.38 1.54
C GLY A 21 0.91 -5.81 1.37
N GLY A 22 1.07 -4.55 1.76
CA GLY A 22 2.35 -3.89 1.78
C GLY A 22 3.27 -4.39 2.88
N HIS A 23 4.48 -3.92 2.88
CA HIS A 23 5.55 -4.44 3.75
C HIS A 23 6.63 -3.40 4.03
N GLY A 24 7.45 -3.67 5.03
CA GLY A 24 8.72 -2.99 5.24
C GLY A 24 9.73 -3.39 4.16
N ILE A 25 10.67 -2.49 3.88
CA ILE A 25 11.79 -2.68 2.95
C ILE A 25 13.09 -2.37 3.71
N GLY A 26 14.09 -3.25 3.58
CA GLY A 26 15.38 -3.06 4.24
C GLY A 26 16.43 -4.03 3.71
N SER A 27 17.04 -4.82 4.58
CA SER A 27 18.00 -5.87 4.18
C SER A 27 17.35 -6.99 3.37
N ALA A 28 16.01 -7.13 3.50
CA ALA A 28 15.20 -7.95 2.62
C ALA A 28 14.17 -7.06 1.90
N MET A 29 13.75 -7.47 0.68
CA MET A 29 12.73 -6.75 -0.07
C MET A 29 11.41 -6.75 0.69
N HIS A 30 11.01 -7.88 1.25
CA HIS A 30 9.82 -8.04 2.08
C HIS A 30 10.26 -8.33 3.53
N GLN A 31 9.97 -7.40 4.42
CA GLN A 31 10.22 -7.54 5.86
C GLN A 31 9.13 -6.83 6.67
N GLU A 32 9.15 -7.02 7.98
CA GLU A 32 8.27 -6.27 8.88
C GLU A 32 8.49 -4.74 8.76
N PRO A 33 7.44 -3.93 8.98
CA PRO A 33 6.09 -4.35 9.35
C PRO A 33 5.25 -4.79 8.14
N HIS A 34 4.29 -5.71 8.37
CA HIS A 34 3.25 -6.00 7.38
C HIS A 34 2.23 -4.85 7.34
N ILE A 35 1.88 -4.38 6.15
CA ILE A 35 0.97 -3.24 5.95
C ILE A 35 -0.30 -3.71 5.26
N LEU A 36 -1.35 -3.92 6.05
CA LEU A 36 -2.64 -4.32 5.53
C LEU A 36 -3.34 -3.17 4.79
N ASN A 37 -4.08 -3.50 3.75
CA ASN A 37 -4.94 -2.57 3.00
C ASN A 37 -6.34 -2.41 3.61
N PHE A 38 -6.60 -3.03 4.76
CA PHE A 38 -7.88 -3.05 5.48
C PHE A 38 -7.65 -3.13 6.99
N GLY A 39 -8.72 -2.99 7.77
CA GLY A 39 -8.72 -3.18 9.21
C GLY A 39 -8.76 -1.88 10.02
N PRO A 40 -8.86 -2.00 11.36
CA PRO A 40 -9.07 -0.86 12.24
C PRO A 40 -7.87 0.09 12.27
N ALA A 41 -8.16 1.37 12.52
CA ALA A 41 -7.12 2.37 12.75
C ALA A 41 -6.40 2.16 14.10
N GLY A 42 -5.15 2.60 14.19
CA GLY A 42 -4.40 2.69 15.46
C GLY A 42 -3.79 1.38 15.97
N ASN A 43 -3.84 0.30 15.20
CA ASN A 43 -3.31 -1.00 15.60
C ASN A 43 -1.95 -1.35 14.94
N GLY A 44 -1.39 -0.43 14.18
CA GLY A 44 -0.09 -0.65 13.52
C GLY A 44 1.09 -0.22 14.40
N PRO A 45 2.33 -0.59 14.01
CA PRO A 45 3.52 -0.05 14.63
C PRO A 45 3.62 1.47 14.41
N GLU A 46 4.35 2.14 15.26
CA GLU A 46 4.71 3.55 15.07
C GLU A 46 5.61 3.68 13.85
N LEU A 47 5.33 4.70 13.02
CA LEU A 47 6.20 5.05 11.90
C LEU A 47 7.36 5.88 12.45
N ILE A 48 8.57 5.40 12.25
CA ILE A 48 9.79 6.06 12.73
C ILE A 48 10.70 6.42 11.55
N GLU A 49 11.57 7.40 11.81
CA GLU A 49 12.60 7.82 10.88
C GLU A 49 13.42 6.63 10.35
N GLY A 50 13.74 6.66 9.07
CA GLY A 50 14.51 5.63 8.38
C GLY A 50 13.68 4.41 7.91
N MET A 51 12.41 4.29 8.28
CA MET A 51 11.56 3.25 7.71
C MET A 51 11.37 3.47 6.21
N ALA A 52 11.58 2.40 5.44
CA ALA A 52 11.16 2.31 4.05
C ALA A 52 10.04 1.27 3.94
N LEU A 53 8.95 1.64 3.30
CA LEU A 53 7.71 0.88 3.28
C LEU A 53 7.13 0.83 1.87
N ALA A 54 6.52 -0.29 1.49
CA ALA A 54 5.66 -0.41 0.33
C ALA A 54 4.19 -0.35 0.76
N ILE A 55 3.40 0.49 0.10
CA ILE A 55 1.93 0.48 0.20
C ILE A 55 1.39 0.07 -1.16
N GLU A 56 0.65 -1.03 -1.18
CA GLU A 56 0.29 -1.72 -2.41
C GLU A 56 -1.14 -2.28 -2.37
N PRO A 57 -2.16 -1.42 -2.41
CA PRO A 57 -3.53 -1.89 -2.46
C PRO A 57 -3.79 -2.73 -3.71
N MET A 58 -4.36 -3.91 -3.48
CA MET A 58 -4.82 -4.85 -4.49
C MET A 58 -6.32 -5.03 -4.36
N ILE A 59 -7.05 -4.75 -5.44
CA ILE A 59 -8.52 -4.79 -5.45
C ILE A 59 -9.05 -5.57 -6.65
N THR A 60 -10.27 -6.07 -6.52
CA THR A 60 -11.02 -6.72 -7.60
C THR A 60 -12.38 -6.05 -7.81
N ARG A 61 -12.95 -6.17 -9.00
CA ARG A 61 -14.32 -5.74 -9.27
C ARG A 61 -15.38 -6.73 -8.74
N GLY A 62 -14.96 -7.80 -8.10
CA GLY A 62 -15.80 -8.85 -7.56
C GLY A 62 -15.38 -9.23 -6.15
N HIS A 63 -15.23 -10.54 -5.93
CA HIS A 63 -14.89 -11.07 -4.62
C HIS A 63 -13.40 -10.88 -4.30
N GLU A 64 -13.09 -10.65 -3.03
CA GLU A 64 -11.71 -10.46 -2.52
C GLU A 64 -10.80 -11.69 -2.61
N ARG A 65 -11.38 -12.89 -2.85
CA ARG A 65 -10.62 -14.13 -2.92
C ARG A 65 -9.82 -14.24 -4.19
N THR A 66 -8.66 -14.87 -4.05
CA THR A 66 -7.77 -15.21 -5.16
C THR A 66 -7.59 -16.71 -5.30
N LYS A 67 -6.92 -17.13 -6.34
CA LYS A 67 -6.39 -18.48 -6.53
C LYS A 67 -5.05 -18.40 -7.25
N VAL A 68 -4.12 -19.24 -6.84
CA VAL A 68 -2.85 -19.45 -7.53
C VAL A 68 -3.05 -20.48 -8.63
N LEU A 69 -2.50 -20.26 -9.81
CA LEU A 69 -2.57 -21.19 -10.92
C LEU A 69 -1.55 -22.34 -10.75
N SER A 70 -1.58 -23.30 -11.66
CA SER A 70 -0.73 -24.51 -11.61
C SER A 70 0.77 -24.25 -11.84
N ASP A 71 1.14 -23.02 -12.14
CA ASP A 71 2.53 -22.58 -12.22
C ASP A 71 3.10 -22.15 -10.85
N ASP A 72 2.32 -22.26 -9.79
CA ASP A 72 2.63 -21.85 -8.41
C ASP A 72 3.08 -20.38 -8.26
N TRP A 73 2.74 -19.55 -9.24
CA TRP A 73 3.15 -18.14 -9.32
C TRP A 73 2.01 -17.20 -9.66
N THR A 74 1.28 -17.48 -10.72
CA THR A 74 0.25 -16.59 -11.24
C THR A 74 -0.97 -16.56 -10.31
N VAL A 75 -1.30 -15.36 -9.83
CA VAL A 75 -2.47 -15.12 -8.97
C VAL A 75 -3.58 -14.48 -9.79
N VAL A 76 -4.77 -15.04 -9.73
CA VAL A 76 -5.95 -14.51 -10.41
C VAL A 76 -7.13 -14.39 -9.43
N SER A 77 -8.08 -13.50 -9.74
CA SER A 77 -9.33 -13.42 -8.97
C SER A 77 -10.09 -14.74 -9.04
N HIS A 78 -10.67 -15.16 -7.91
CA HIS A 78 -11.40 -16.42 -7.82
C HIS A 78 -12.61 -16.48 -8.77
N ASP A 79 -13.29 -15.36 -8.96
CA ASP A 79 -14.50 -15.20 -9.75
C ASP A 79 -14.26 -14.68 -11.17
N SER A 80 -13.01 -14.61 -11.61
CA SER A 80 -12.61 -14.08 -12.91
C SER A 80 -12.91 -12.60 -13.12
N SER A 81 -13.23 -11.85 -12.07
CA SER A 81 -13.37 -10.40 -12.12
C SER A 81 -12.00 -9.72 -12.37
N LYS A 82 -12.04 -8.52 -12.94
CA LYS A 82 -10.82 -7.73 -13.16
C LYS A 82 -10.24 -7.28 -11.82
N GLY A 83 -8.93 -7.41 -11.66
CA GLY A 83 -8.17 -6.86 -10.55
C GLY A 83 -7.34 -5.65 -10.96
N ALA A 84 -6.93 -4.89 -9.97
CA ALA A 84 -5.95 -3.82 -10.09
C ALA A 84 -5.02 -3.85 -8.88
N HIS A 85 -3.74 -3.62 -9.14
CA HIS A 85 -2.69 -3.49 -8.15
C HIS A 85 -1.97 -2.16 -8.41
N PHE A 86 -1.76 -1.38 -7.38
CA PHE A 86 -1.03 -0.13 -7.45
C PHE A 86 -0.10 -0.02 -6.25
N GLU A 87 1.16 0.31 -6.50
CA GLU A 87 2.19 0.31 -5.47
C GLU A 87 3.04 1.57 -5.51
N HIS A 88 3.33 2.10 -4.33
CA HIS A 88 4.41 3.05 -4.10
C HIS A 88 5.25 2.65 -2.91
N SER A 89 6.57 2.84 -3.05
CA SER A 89 7.50 2.79 -1.92
C SER A 89 7.76 4.21 -1.41
N TYR A 90 7.81 4.36 -0.10
CA TYR A 90 8.10 5.64 0.54
C TYR A 90 8.93 5.45 1.80
N THR A 91 9.53 6.54 2.25
CA THR A 91 10.32 6.57 3.48
C THR A 91 9.86 7.69 4.40
N ILE A 92 10.17 7.53 5.68
CA ILE A 92 10.07 8.59 6.70
C ILE A 92 11.43 9.22 6.83
N ALA A 93 11.54 10.48 6.44
CA ALA A 93 12.79 11.23 6.46
C ALA A 93 13.15 11.73 7.88
N PRO A 94 14.38 12.22 8.12
CA PRO A 94 14.83 12.72 9.43
C PRO A 94 14.03 13.87 10.00
N ASP A 95 13.31 14.62 9.16
CA ASP A 95 12.39 15.68 9.57
C ASP A 95 10.98 15.17 9.95
N GLY A 96 10.79 13.85 9.95
CA GLY A 96 9.52 13.20 10.23
C GLY A 96 8.50 13.28 9.07
N LYS A 97 8.88 13.88 7.94
CA LYS A 97 8.03 13.95 6.75
C LYS A 97 8.20 12.73 5.88
N VAL A 98 7.23 12.52 5.00
CA VAL A 98 7.26 11.43 4.02
C VAL A 98 7.94 11.86 2.73
N PHE A 99 8.55 10.89 2.05
CA PHE A 99 9.02 11.03 0.68
C PHE A 99 8.67 9.77 -0.12
N VAL A 100 8.05 9.92 -1.29
CA VAL A 100 7.64 8.80 -2.14
C VAL A 100 8.76 8.45 -3.10
N LEU A 101 9.49 7.38 -2.80
CA LEU A 101 10.70 6.96 -3.53
C LEU A 101 10.44 6.58 -4.99
N THR A 102 9.24 6.14 -5.31
CA THR A 102 8.83 5.69 -6.64
C THR A 102 8.07 6.76 -7.45
N ALA A 103 7.95 7.98 -6.94
CA ALA A 103 7.40 9.13 -7.65
C ALA A 103 8.53 10.08 -8.08
N LYS A 104 8.46 10.62 -9.30
CA LYS A 104 9.50 11.52 -9.86
C LYS A 104 9.71 12.80 -9.05
N ASP A 105 8.64 13.28 -8.45
CA ASP A 105 8.59 14.51 -7.64
C ASP A 105 8.54 14.22 -6.13
N GLY A 106 8.89 12.99 -5.71
CA GLY A 106 8.78 12.57 -4.30
C GLY A 106 7.34 12.52 -3.78
N GLY A 107 6.35 12.60 -4.67
CA GLY A 107 4.93 12.65 -4.33
C GLY A 107 4.40 14.07 -4.09
N GLN A 108 5.21 15.12 -4.33
CA GLN A 108 4.90 16.51 -3.98
C GLN A 108 3.54 16.97 -4.53
N GLU A 109 3.28 16.78 -5.81
CA GLU A 109 2.05 17.26 -6.44
C GLU A 109 0.80 16.63 -5.82
N GLN A 110 0.79 15.32 -5.60
CA GLN A 110 -0.39 14.62 -5.10
C GLN A 110 -0.59 14.83 -3.59
N LEU A 111 0.49 14.80 -2.82
CA LEU A 111 0.44 14.99 -1.37
C LEU A 111 0.07 16.42 -0.99
N ALA A 112 0.54 17.42 -1.75
CA ALA A 112 0.15 18.81 -1.54
C ALA A 112 -1.36 19.04 -1.68
N ARG A 113 -2.05 18.32 -2.57
CA ARG A 113 -3.52 18.35 -2.71
C ARG A 113 -4.26 17.86 -1.46
N LEU A 114 -3.57 17.06 -0.65
CA LEU A 114 -4.07 16.53 0.62
C LEU A 114 -3.57 17.34 1.82
N GLY A 115 -2.84 18.44 1.60
CA GLY A 115 -2.25 19.27 2.65
C GLY A 115 -1.06 18.61 3.36
N VAL A 116 -0.41 17.63 2.70
CA VAL A 116 0.77 16.93 3.23
C VAL A 116 2.03 17.47 2.54
N GLU A 117 2.98 17.91 3.35
CA GLU A 117 4.31 18.32 2.89
C GLU A 117 5.25 17.11 2.81
N ILE A 118 6.05 17.06 1.76
CA ILE A 118 7.13 16.08 1.64
C ILE A 118 8.42 16.59 2.28
N SER A 119 9.36 15.69 2.51
CA SER A 119 10.71 16.05 2.98
C SER A 119 11.53 16.65 1.84
N ASP A 120 12.33 17.65 2.19
CA ASP A 120 13.36 18.25 1.32
C ASP A 120 14.75 17.62 1.56
N LEU A 121 14.85 16.64 2.45
CA LEU A 121 16.12 16.04 2.88
C LEU A 121 16.52 14.78 2.10
N ILE A 122 15.79 14.44 1.04
CA ILE A 122 16.04 13.25 0.21
C ILE A 122 16.17 13.66 -1.25
#